data_11f792dd53fb2e17e697e16f2f97745e
#
_entry.id   11f792dd53fb2e17e697e16f2f97745e
#
_cell.length_a   1.000
_cell.length_b   1.000
_cell.length_c   1.000
_cell.angle_alpha   90.00
_cell.angle_beta   90.00
_cell.angle_gamma   90.00
#
_symmetry.space_group_name_H-M   'P 1'
#
loop_
_entity.id
_entity.type
_entity.pdbx_description
1 polymer ?
#
loop_
_entity_poly.entity_id
_entity_poly.type
_entity_poly.pdbx_seq_one_letter_code
_entity_poly.pdbx_strand_id
1 'polypeptide(L)'
;MHLSSLPVALAIMLVTASSGIAAAENPALTIYRADSDTLFENGETSTEGYAIVHEQRALKLTGGQQALVIDGLPATLDPEAVSLDLGAGTRVLAQRVLSTGDGGVLAAHRGETIAIALRSGDLRGTLLGLDNGALIVRDENAGATSGQIAYVREYDTLRFTQGGGLPGSTLQLTVDGKPGDVGATLTYPTSGLGWRAAYSALLLDGTACRMRLNALASIANRSGRGYADSKLKLVAGSPNIARPVTRVYKATMAAGVAAAPQAMPEQSSLGDYRSYAIDGALDLPDASVTQVPLYASSELDCERRWIFANGGAWFPPKPMLGRDDMPVSAMPGPVESELRFTPTENLPAGHLRVLTRDRDGRTEFLGEARIDDTQKGRAVPVALGTAFDLSARRERTAFSVDKATHEMSEGIRVTLTNTGENARTITVREHPNRWRAWTLQSSSQKPARQTPDLLEFEVAVPPNGKATLDYAVRYTWTPKDE
;
A
#
# COMPACT_ATOMS: atom_id res chain seq x y z
N MET A 1 -4.10 98.25 -0.08
CA MET A 1 -4.45 97.18 -0.99
C MET A 1 -3.41 96.12 -0.92
N HIS A 2 -3.64 95.06 -0.14
CA HIS A 2 -2.69 93.95 0.02
C HIS A 2 -3.28 92.71 -0.65
N LEU A 3 -2.62 92.22 -1.68
CA LEU A 3 -2.89 90.93 -2.26
C LEU A 3 -2.14 89.86 -1.47
N SER A 4 -2.85 88.96 -0.85
CA SER A 4 -2.30 87.78 -0.19
C SER A 4 -2.26 86.64 -1.21
N SER A 5 -1.07 86.10 -1.46
CA SER A 5 -0.83 84.88 -2.23
C SER A 5 -0.96 83.65 -1.34
N LEU A 6 -1.87 82.71 -1.65
CA LEU A 6 -1.89 81.37 -1.07
C LEU A 6 -0.93 80.42 -1.79
N PRO A 7 -0.17 79.55 -1.13
CA PRO A 7 0.60 78.50 -1.76
C PRO A 7 -0.32 77.26 -1.97
N VAL A 8 -0.31 76.74 -3.21
CA VAL A 8 -0.91 75.49 -3.59
C VAL A 8 0.03 74.36 -3.12
N ALA A 9 -0.40 73.58 -2.16
CA ALA A 9 0.29 72.38 -1.72
C ALA A 9 -0.08 71.24 -2.64
N LEU A 10 0.93 70.74 -3.39
CA LEU A 10 0.84 69.56 -4.24
C LEU A 10 0.95 68.31 -3.35
N ALA A 11 -0.11 67.62 -3.04
CA ALA A 11 -0.11 66.33 -2.32
C ALA A 11 0.29 65.22 -3.29
N ILE A 12 1.52 64.72 -3.19
CA ILE A 12 1.97 63.50 -3.88
C ILE A 12 1.39 62.32 -3.10
N MET A 13 0.35 61.67 -3.64
CA MET A 13 -0.09 60.37 -3.16
C MET A 13 0.93 59.29 -3.57
N LEU A 14 1.70 58.81 -2.59
CA LEU A 14 2.49 57.58 -2.76
C LEU A 14 1.50 56.40 -2.75
N VAL A 15 1.21 55.88 -3.94
CA VAL A 15 0.56 54.55 -4.08
C VAL A 15 1.62 53.50 -3.77
N THR A 16 1.66 53.00 -2.56
CA THR A 16 2.41 51.80 -2.21
C THR A 16 1.68 50.60 -2.83
N ALA A 17 2.10 50.17 -4.03
CA ALA A 17 1.76 48.87 -4.57
C ALA A 17 2.37 47.79 -3.62
N SER A 18 1.58 47.26 -2.69
CA SER A 18 1.93 46.04 -1.99
C SER A 18 1.92 44.91 -3.02
N SER A 19 3.11 44.55 -3.52
CA SER A 19 3.33 43.30 -4.25
C SER A 19 3.04 42.18 -3.28
N GLY A 20 1.84 41.67 -3.29
CA GLY A 20 1.52 40.42 -2.61
C GLY A 20 2.39 39.34 -3.19
N ILE A 21 3.41 38.93 -2.45
CA ILE A 21 4.09 37.65 -2.69
C ILE A 21 2.99 36.61 -2.58
N ALA A 22 2.60 36.00 -3.70
CA ALA A 22 1.70 34.87 -3.67
C ALA A 22 2.31 33.85 -2.70
N ALA A 23 1.62 33.60 -1.59
CA ALA A 23 2.03 32.57 -0.67
C ALA A 23 2.18 31.27 -1.47
N ALA A 24 3.31 30.60 -1.31
CA ALA A 24 3.51 29.29 -1.94
C ALA A 24 2.32 28.42 -1.57
N GLU A 25 1.56 27.93 -2.56
CA GLU A 25 0.48 27.00 -2.26
C GLU A 25 1.07 25.71 -1.69
N ASN A 26 0.38 25.17 -0.70
CA ASN A 26 0.75 23.91 -0.08
C ASN A 26 0.81 22.79 -1.10
N PRO A 27 1.76 21.85 -0.99
CA PRO A 27 1.88 20.73 -1.91
C PRO A 27 0.56 19.95 -2.01
N ALA A 28 0.17 19.59 -3.23
CA ALA A 28 -0.96 18.69 -3.46
C ALA A 28 -0.45 17.36 -3.99
N LEU A 29 -0.75 16.26 -3.28
CA LEU A 29 -0.29 14.94 -3.62
C LEU A 29 -1.47 14.05 -4.03
N THR A 30 -1.34 13.39 -5.18
CA THR A 30 -2.20 12.29 -5.58
C THR A 30 -1.42 10.98 -5.37
N ILE A 31 -1.80 10.22 -4.35
CA ILE A 31 -1.08 9.02 -3.92
C ILE A 31 -1.88 7.78 -4.35
N TYR A 32 -1.24 6.88 -5.07
CA TYR A 32 -1.85 5.66 -5.57
C TYR A 32 -1.69 4.51 -4.58
N ARG A 33 -2.62 3.55 -4.63
CA ARG A 33 -2.57 2.35 -3.80
C ARG A 33 -1.28 1.57 -4.06
N ALA A 34 -0.68 1.09 -2.98
CA ALA A 34 0.51 0.25 -3.01
C ALA A 34 0.26 -1.01 -2.17
N ASP A 35 0.55 -2.17 -2.77
CA ASP A 35 0.38 -3.48 -2.13
C ASP A 35 1.70 -4.06 -1.58
N SER A 36 2.79 -3.28 -1.67
CA SER A 36 4.13 -3.67 -1.20
C SER A 36 4.25 -3.51 0.30
N ASP A 37 4.46 -4.62 1.02
CA ASP A 37 4.68 -4.57 2.47
C ASP A 37 5.97 -3.85 2.82
N THR A 38 7.01 -3.91 1.99
CA THR A 38 8.29 -3.23 2.23
C THR A 38 8.16 -1.71 2.32
N LEU A 39 7.21 -1.12 1.58
CA LEU A 39 6.93 0.31 1.66
C LEU A 39 6.42 0.74 3.04
N PHE A 40 5.71 -0.15 3.75
CA PHE A 40 5.10 0.16 5.05
C PHE A 40 5.93 -0.30 6.25
N GLU A 41 6.88 -1.21 6.07
CA GLU A 41 7.65 -1.83 7.15
C GLU A 41 8.99 -1.16 7.42
N ASN A 42 9.69 -0.72 6.37
CA ASN A 42 11.04 -0.16 6.49
C ASN A 42 11.04 1.36 6.53
N GLY A 43 12.02 1.97 7.22
CA GLY A 43 12.21 3.43 7.28
C GLY A 43 13.04 3.98 6.13
N GLU A 44 13.61 3.14 5.28
CA GLU A 44 14.51 3.53 4.20
C GLU A 44 13.77 4.02 2.95
N THR A 45 14.47 4.79 2.12
CA THR A 45 13.97 5.24 0.82
C THR A 45 13.58 4.05 -0.04
N SER A 46 12.40 4.12 -0.67
CA SER A 46 11.84 3.01 -1.45
C SER A 46 11.51 3.42 -2.86
N THR A 47 11.74 2.52 -3.81
CA THR A 47 11.28 2.66 -5.20
C THR A 47 9.86 2.11 -5.43
N GLU A 48 9.26 1.51 -4.40
CA GLU A 48 7.88 1.06 -4.42
C GLU A 48 6.89 2.22 -4.23
N GLY A 49 5.64 2.00 -4.59
CA GLY A 49 4.61 3.03 -4.54
C GLY A 49 4.70 4.02 -5.71
N TYR A 50 3.72 4.91 -5.80
CA TYR A 50 3.63 5.93 -6.84
C TYR A 50 2.75 7.09 -6.39
N ALA A 51 3.24 8.32 -6.59
CA ALA A 51 2.46 9.52 -6.36
C ALA A 51 2.78 10.58 -7.40
N ILE A 52 1.83 11.48 -7.65
CA ILE A 52 2.03 12.71 -8.43
C ILE A 52 1.98 13.87 -7.45
N VAL A 53 3.02 14.68 -7.46
CA VAL A 53 3.16 15.87 -6.61
C VAL A 53 2.98 17.11 -7.47
N HIS A 54 2.16 18.05 -6.99
CA HIS A 54 2.01 19.39 -7.54
C HIS A 54 2.42 20.39 -6.47
N GLU A 55 3.37 21.24 -6.77
CA GLU A 55 3.82 22.28 -5.83
C GLU A 55 4.18 23.56 -6.55
N GLN A 56 4.11 24.68 -5.83
CA GLN A 56 4.52 25.98 -6.30
C GLN A 56 5.83 26.40 -5.64
N ARG A 57 6.71 26.99 -6.44
CA ARG A 57 8.00 27.54 -6.00
C ARG A 57 8.13 28.97 -6.45
N ALA A 58 8.51 29.86 -5.55
CA ALA A 58 8.88 31.24 -5.92
C ALA A 58 10.33 31.26 -6.43
N LEU A 59 10.54 31.72 -7.64
CA LEU A 59 11.85 31.86 -8.25
C LEU A 59 12.10 33.32 -8.57
N LYS A 60 13.35 33.79 -8.44
CA LYS A 60 13.76 35.17 -8.79
C LYS A 60 14.59 35.15 -10.03
N LEU A 61 14.15 35.88 -11.05
CA LEU A 61 14.87 36.07 -12.31
C LEU A 61 15.65 37.40 -12.29
N THR A 62 16.87 37.36 -12.78
CA THR A 62 17.73 38.58 -12.95
C THR A 62 17.63 39.15 -14.35
N GLY A 63 17.00 38.41 -15.27
CA GLY A 63 16.80 38.78 -16.67
C GLY A 63 17.80 38.14 -17.64
N GLY A 64 17.34 37.93 -18.89
CA GLY A 64 18.11 37.20 -19.90
C GLY A 64 18.28 35.72 -19.60
N GLN A 65 19.30 35.14 -20.26
CA GLN A 65 19.61 33.71 -20.02
C GLN A 65 20.36 33.54 -18.71
N GLN A 66 19.83 32.65 -17.84
CA GLN A 66 20.39 32.38 -16.50
C GLN A 66 20.16 30.93 -16.04
N ALA A 67 20.96 30.50 -15.10
CA ALA A 67 20.79 29.23 -14.41
C ALA A 67 19.95 29.42 -13.12
N LEU A 68 19.01 28.49 -12.88
CA LEU A 68 18.22 28.40 -11.66
C LEU A 68 18.34 27.00 -11.06
N VAL A 69 18.17 26.91 -9.77
CA VAL A 69 18.25 25.66 -9.02
C VAL A 69 17.01 25.52 -8.14
N ILE A 70 16.35 24.37 -8.20
CA ILE A 70 15.25 23.99 -7.31
C ILE A 70 15.71 22.76 -6.54
N ASP A 71 15.96 22.94 -5.27
CA ASP A 71 16.42 21.90 -4.34
C ASP A 71 15.28 21.25 -3.55
N GLY A 72 15.63 20.19 -2.82
CA GLY A 72 14.73 19.52 -1.90
C GLY A 72 13.62 18.75 -2.57
N LEU A 73 13.86 18.22 -3.77
CA LEU A 73 12.96 17.27 -4.45
C LEU A 73 13.21 15.86 -3.90
N PRO A 74 12.23 14.94 -3.99
CA PRO A 74 12.40 13.59 -3.47
C PRO A 74 13.55 12.85 -4.18
N ALA A 75 14.23 11.98 -3.43
CA ALA A 75 15.31 11.17 -3.99
C ALA A 75 14.81 10.18 -5.06
N THR A 76 13.54 9.82 -4.99
CA THR A 76 12.86 8.86 -5.87
C THR A 76 12.07 9.52 -7.00
N LEU A 77 12.32 10.79 -7.27
CA LEU A 77 11.73 11.55 -8.39
C LEU A 77 12.02 10.86 -9.72
N ASP A 78 11.00 10.79 -10.59
CA ASP A 78 11.17 10.36 -11.97
C ASP A 78 11.71 11.52 -12.83
N PRO A 79 12.99 11.49 -13.26
CA PRO A 79 13.61 12.61 -13.94
C PRO A 79 13.06 12.88 -15.35
N GLU A 80 12.43 11.88 -15.98
CA GLU A 80 11.90 12.02 -17.35
C GLU A 80 10.49 12.63 -17.37
N ALA A 81 9.80 12.65 -16.23
CA ALA A 81 8.40 13.08 -16.12
C ALA A 81 8.22 14.39 -15.32
N VAL A 82 9.29 15.16 -15.12
CA VAL A 82 9.22 16.47 -14.47
C VAL A 82 8.64 17.49 -15.44
N SER A 83 7.52 18.10 -15.06
CA SER A 83 6.88 19.20 -15.78
C SER A 83 7.00 20.50 -14.99
N LEU A 84 7.44 21.55 -15.64
CA LEU A 84 7.62 22.87 -15.04
C LEU A 84 6.93 23.94 -15.89
N ASP A 85 6.06 24.72 -15.27
CA ASP A 85 5.44 25.90 -15.86
C ASP A 85 5.92 27.15 -15.11
N LEU A 86 6.55 28.07 -15.85
CA LEU A 86 7.06 29.34 -15.31
C LEU A 86 6.17 30.52 -15.73
N GLY A 87 4.98 30.24 -16.29
CA GLY A 87 4.07 31.27 -16.81
C GLY A 87 4.57 31.97 -18.10
N ALA A 88 3.74 32.89 -18.57
CA ALA A 88 4.01 33.59 -19.80
C ALA A 88 5.23 34.55 -19.70
N GLY A 89 6.17 34.44 -20.63
CA GLY A 89 7.33 35.35 -20.71
C GLY A 89 8.64 34.76 -20.18
N THR A 90 8.64 33.56 -19.64
CA THR A 90 9.85 32.81 -19.29
C THR A 90 9.91 31.52 -20.07
N ARG A 91 11.04 31.26 -20.71
CA ARG A 91 11.26 30.07 -21.52
C ARG A 91 12.33 29.18 -20.87
N VAL A 92 12.02 27.92 -20.68
CA VAL A 92 12.98 26.88 -20.27
C VAL A 92 13.78 26.47 -21.52
N LEU A 93 15.09 26.63 -21.48
CA LEU A 93 16.01 26.25 -22.56
C LEU A 93 16.58 24.85 -22.33
N ALA A 94 16.83 24.50 -21.07
CA ALA A 94 17.28 23.17 -20.65
C ALA A 94 16.88 22.90 -19.21
N GLN A 95 16.60 21.63 -18.89
CA GLN A 95 16.41 21.14 -17.53
C GLN A 95 17.25 19.89 -17.30
N ARG A 96 17.77 19.75 -16.09
CA ARG A 96 18.59 18.61 -15.67
C ARG A 96 18.22 18.26 -14.25
N VAL A 97 17.89 16.99 -14.01
CA VAL A 97 17.72 16.45 -12.67
C VAL A 97 19.04 15.84 -12.21
N LEU A 98 19.52 16.28 -11.06
CA LEU A 98 20.64 15.67 -10.35
C LEU A 98 20.07 14.85 -9.21
N SER A 99 20.12 13.54 -9.34
CA SER A 99 19.72 12.61 -8.26
C SER A 99 20.91 12.37 -7.35
N THR A 100 20.70 12.56 -6.07
CA THR A 100 21.70 12.22 -5.05
C THR A 100 21.61 10.72 -4.71
N GLY A 101 21.81 9.82 -5.67
CA GLY A 101 21.84 8.37 -5.43
C GLY A 101 22.82 7.97 -4.31
N ASP A 102 23.28 6.73 -4.25
CA ASP A 102 24.18 6.20 -3.22
C ASP A 102 25.48 6.98 -3.00
N GLY A 103 25.84 7.86 -3.94
CA GLY A 103 26.93 8.84 -3.82
C GLY A 103 26.55 10.12 -3.07
N GLY A 104 25.28 10.31 -2.80
CA GLY A 104 24.73 11.38 -1.96
C GLY A 104 25.10 12.80 -2.38
N VAL A 105 25.07 13.70 -1.39
CA VAL A 105 25.43 15.12 -1.49
C VAL A 105 26.78 15.32 -2.19
N LEU A 106 27.74 14.43 -1.96
CA LEU A 106 29.09 14.53 -2.51
C LEU A 106 29.13 14.39 -4.05
N ALA A 107 28.31 13.52 -4.63
CA ALA A 107 28.25 13.36 -6.07
C ALA A 107 27.68 14.61 -6.77
N ALA A 108 26.73 15.29 -6.13
CA ALA A 108 26.13 16.53 -6.65
C ALA A 108 27.14 17.69 -6.66
N HIS A 109 28.11 17.71 -5.75
CA HIS A 109 29.15 18.76 -5.65
C HIS A 109 30.43 18.43 -6.40
N ARG A 110 30.41 17.41 -7.27
CA ARG A 110 31.59 17.10 -8.10
C ARG A 110 31.87 18.26 -9.07
N GLY A 111 33.12 18.72 -9.07
CA GLY A 111 33.55 19.89 -9.83
C GLY A 111 33.46 21.21 -9.07
N GLU A 112 32.93 21.21 -7.85
CA GLU A 112 32.83 22.39 -7.00
C GLU A 112 33.97 22.46 -5.99
N THR A 113 34.24 23.68 -5.52
CA THR A 113 35.20 23.91 -4.44
C THR A 113 34.59 23.59 -3.09
N ILE A 114 35.24 22.70 -2.34
CA ILE A 114 34.83 22.27 -1.02
C ILE A 114 35.92 22.62 0.01
N ALA A 115 35.54 22.78 1.27
CA ALA A 115 36.47 22.93 2.39
C ALA A 115 36.34 21.71 3.32
N ILE A 116 37.44 21.08 3.60
CA ILE A 116 37.57 19.82 4.33
C ILE A 116 38.43 20.09 5.59
N ALA A 117 37.87 19.86 6.78
CA ALA A 117 38.63 19.88 8.00
C ALA A 117 39.25 18.50 8.22
N LEU A 118 40.57 18.44 8.30
CA LEU A 118 41.37 17.25 8.60
C LEU A 118 42.06 17.41 9.93
N ARG A 119 42.46 16.32 10.57
CA ARG A 119 43.31 16.37 11.79
C ARG A 119 44.65 17.03 11.54
N SER A 120 45.13 17.04 10.30
CA SER A 120 46.41 17.67 9.88
C SER A 120 46.27 19.13 9.45
N GLY A 121 45.08 19.70 9.43
CA GLY A 121 44.78 21.05 8.97
C GLY A 121 43.69 21.08 7.90
N ASP A 122 43.27 22.29 7.50
CA ASP A 122 42.18 22.44 6.52
C ASP A 122 42.70 22.32 5.09
N LEU A 123 41.93 21.55 4.28
CA LEU A 123 42.13 21.44 2.85
C LEU A 123 40.98 22.13 2.13
N ARG A 124 41.27 23.03 1.21
CA ARG A 124 40.30 23.62 0.28
C ARG A 124 40.66 23.22 -1.12
N GLY A 125 39.69 22.74 -1.89
CA GLY A 125 39.95 22.32 -3.26
C GLY A 125 38.73 21.88 -4.01
N THR A 126 38.90 21.64 -5.32
CA THR A 126 37.84 21.14 -6.18
C THR A 126 37.61 19.65 -5.96
N LEU A 127 36.39 19.23 -5.65
CA LEU A 127 36.02 17.82 -5.56
C LEU A 127 35.97 17.20 -6.97
N LEU A 128 36.91 16.31 -7.27
CA LEU A 128 36.99 15.65 -8.59
C LEU A 128 36.17 14.36 -8.66
N GLY A 129 36.02 13.68 -7.54
CA GLY A 129 35.29 12.43 -7.50
C GLY A 129 35.33 11.73 -6.15
N LEU A 130 34.79 10.53 -6.14
CA LEU A 130 34.74 9.62 -5.00
C LEU A 130 35.30 8.27 -5.43
N ASP A 131 36.05 7.62 -4.57
CA ASP A 131 36.53 6.27 -4.75
C ASP A 131 36.47 5.51 -3.41
N ASN A 132 35.61 4.50 -3.31
CA ASN A 132 35.43 3.70 -2.11
C ASN A 132 35.25 4.52 -0.82
N GLY A 133 34.46 5.62 -0.89
CA GLY A 133 34.21 6.53 0.24
C GLY A 133 35.30 7.58 0.45
N ALA A 134 36.43 7.53 -0.24
CA ALA A 134 37.43 8.57 -0.20
C ALA A 134 37.12 9.71 -1.16
N LEU A 135 37.43 10.94 -0.77
CA LEU A 135 37.31 12.13 -1.62
C LEU A 135 38.56 12.29 -2.48
N ILE A 136 38.38 12.49 -3.76
CA ILE A 136 39.46 12.88 -4.69
C ILE A 136 39.33 14.39 -4.88
N VAL A 137 40.30 15.15 -4.40
CA VAL A 137 40.25 16.61 -4.36
C VAL A 137 41.48 17.20 -5.03
N ARG A 138 41.29 18.19 -5.89
CA ARG A 138 42.41 19.02 -6.39
C ARG A 138 42.65 20.12 -5.36
N ASP A 139 43.81 20.10 -4.71
CA ASP A 139 44.19 21.08 -3.68
C ASP A 139 44.34 22.48 -4.28
N GLU A 140 43.59 23.42 -3.75
CA GLU A 140 43.60 24.85 -4.14
C GLU A 140 44.25 25.73 -3.04
N ASN A 141 44.77 25.14 -1.95
CA ASN A 141 45.48 25.89 -0.94
C ASN A 141 46.76 26.49 -1.53
N ALA A 142 47.11 27.70 -1.07
CA ALA A 142 48.38 28.29 -1.45
C ALA A 142 49.55 27.52 -0.79
N GLY A 143 50.54 27.16 -1.61
CA GLY A 143 51.73 26.45 -1.11
C GLY A 143 52.21 25.32 -2.05
N ALA A 144 53.10 24.50 -1.51
CA ALA A 144 53.78 23.44 -2.31
C ALA A 144 52.83 22.35 -2.80
N THR A 145 51.65 22.21 -2.26
CA THR A 145 50.61 21.20 -2.64
C THR A 145 49.59 21.73 -3.61
N SER A 146 49.60 23.03 -3.93
CA SER A 146 48.64 23.65 -4.84
C SER A 146 48.61 22.96 -6.19
N GLY A 147 47.41 22.57 -6.63
CA GLY A 147 47.14 21.82 -7.88
C GLY A 147 47.39 20.32 -7.82
N GLN A 148 47.88 19.77 -6.70
CA GLN A 148 48.05 18.35 -6.49
C GLN A 148 46.69 17.67 -6.26
N ILE A 149 46.63 16.36 -6.53
CA ILE A 149 45.46 15.55 -6.25
C ILE A 149 45.61 14.95 -4.85
N ALA A 150 44.74 15.36 -3.92
CA ALA A 150 44.64 14.79 -2.60
C ALA A 150 43.61 13.64 -2.57
N TYR A 151 43.98 12.53 -1.98
CA TYR A 151 43.11 11.38 -1.75
C TYR A 151 42.75 11.32 -0.27
N VAL A 152 41.59 11.86 0.10
CA VAL A 152 41.16 12.07 1.49
C VAL A 152 40.24 10.94 1.91
N ARG A 153 40.70 10.09 2.84
CA ARG A 153 39.91 8.95 3.38
C ARG A 153 39.20 9.27 4.68
N GLU A 154 39.79 10.12 5.51
CA GLU A 154 39.23 10.51 6.81
C GLU A 154 39.18 12.03 6.92
N TYR A 155 38.06 12.56 7.35
CA TYR A 155 37.86 13.98 7.57
C TYR A 155 36.88 14.19 8.75
N ASP A 156 37.05 15.30 9.47
CA ASP A 156 36.19 15.63 10.59
C ASP A 156 34.93 16.40 10.14
N THR A 157 35.07 17.31 9.18
CA THR A 157 33.96 18.12 8.67
C THR A 157 34.18 18.44 7.21
N LEU A 158 33.07 18.42 6.44
CA LEU A 158 33.04 18.82 5.05
C LEU A 158 32.08 20.02 4.92
N ARG A 159 32.53 21.10 4.25
CA ARG A 159 31.74 22.29 3.97
C ARG A 159 31.71 22.55 2.49
N PHE A 160 30.52 22.79 1.97
CA PHE A 160 30.29 23.17 0.59
C PHE A 160 30.24 24.69 0.50
N THR A 161 30.92 25.28 -0.50
CA THR A 161 31.04 26.74 -0.65
C THR A 161 29.83 27.35 -1.36
N GLN A 162 29.04 26.54 -2.08
CA GLN A 162 27.79 26.97 -2.68
C GLN A 162 26.63 26.16 -2.04
N GLY A 163 25.54 26.87 -1.72
CA GLY A 163 24.33 26.23 -1.20
C GLY A 163 23.68 25.39 -2.31
N GLY A 164 23.43 24.16 -2.00
CA GLY A 164 22.84 23.11 -2.85
C GLY A 164 23.30 21.77 -2.29
N GLY A 165 22.47 20.75 -2.36
CA GLY A 165 22.85 19.43 -1.86
C GLY A 165 22.15 19.06 -0.57
N LEU A 166 20.93 19.56 -0.38
CA LEU A 166 19.99 18.91 0.54
C LEU A 166 19.80 17.48 0.08
N PRO A 167 19.61 16.51 0.99
CA PRO A 167 19.26 15.15 0.63
C PRO A 167 18.06 15.17 -0.33
N GLY A 168 18.13 14.37 -1.40
CA GLY A 168 17.08 14.33 -2.41
C GLY A 168 17.59 14.64 -3.81
N SER A 169 16.68 14.99 -4.72
CA SER A 169 17.02 15.40 -6.07
C SER A 169 17.03 16.92 -6.20
N THR A 170 17.83 17.43 -7.14
CA THR A 170 17.95 18.85 -7.47
C THR A 170 17.60 19.04 -8.95
N LEU A 171 16.72 19.98 -9.26
CA LEU A 171 16.41 20.38 -10.62
C LEU A 171 17.19 21.64 -11.01
N GLN A 172 18.12 21.51 -11.94
CA GLN A 172 18.86 22.61 -12.54
C GLN A 172 18.19 23.03 -13.85
N LEU A 173 17.96 24.33 -14.00
CA LEU A 173 17.29 24.93 -15.15
C LEU A 173 18.22 25.95 -15.82
N THR A 174 18.17 25.97 -17.14
CA THR A 174 18.62 27.14 -17.91
C THR A 174 17.38 27.81 -18.48
N VAL A 175 17.13 29.03 -18.08
CA VAL A 175 15.94 29.80 -18.50
C VAL A 175 16.32 31.10 -19.17
N ASP A 176 15.41 31.62 -19.99
CA ASP A 176 15.50 32.96 -20.59
C ASP A 176 14.20 33.71 -20.30
N GLY A 177 14.29 34.84 -19.62
CA GLY A 177 13.11 35.57 -19.16
C GLY A 177 13.43 37.01 -18.74
N LYS A 178 12.38 37.76 -18.42
CA LYS A 178 12.48 39.12 -17.90
C LYS A 178 12.84 39.09 -16.40
N PRO A 179 13.52 40.12 -15.87
CA PRO A 179 13.78 40.19 -14.42
C PRO A 179 12.49 40.34 -13.65
N GLY A 180 12.42 39.67 -12.49
CA GLY A 180 11.25 39.70 -11.59
C GLY A 180 11.06 38.40 -10.82
N ASP A 181 10.06 38.38 -9.94
CA ASP A 181 9.64 37.19 -9.23
C ASP A 181 8.67 36.38 -10.12
N VAL A 182 8.90 35.08 -10.22
CA VAL A 182 8.13 34.15 -11.05
C VAL A 182 7.64 32.99 -10.17
N GLY A 183 6.33 32.72 -10.20
CA GLY A 183 5.76 31.51 -9.62
C GLY A 183 6.00 30.32 -10.56
N ALA A 184 6.74 29.34 -10.12
CA ALA A 184 6.96 28.10 -10.84
C ALA A 184 5.97 27.04 -10.35
N THR A 185 5.13 26.51 -11.24
CA THR A 185 4.29 25.33 -10.96
C THR A 185 5.06 24.09 -11.38
N LEU A 186 5.42 23.28 -10.40
CA LEU A 186 6.19 22.05 -10.59
C LEU A 186 5.26 20.84 -10.40
N THR A 187 5.24 19.96 -11.40
CA THR A 187 4.50 18.69 -11.35
C THR A 187 5.45 17.55 -11.66
N TYR A 188 5.50 16.56 -10.77
CA TYR A 188 6.37 15.40 -10.98
C TYR A 188 5.81 14.14 -10.33
N PRO A 189 6.01 12.97 -10.95
CA PRO A 189 5.79 11.69 -10.29
C PRO A 189 7.01 11.32 -9.44
N THR A 190 6.74 10.59 -8.37
CA THR A 190 7.76 10.03 -7.49
C THR A 190 7.35 8.65 -6.98
N SER A 191 8.34 7.81 -6.70
CA SER A 191 8.16 6.60 -5.91
C SER A 191 8.27 6.91 -4.42
N GLY A 192 8.25 5.89 -3.58
CA GLY A 192 8.38 6.01 -2.14
C GLY A 192 7.12 6.51 -1.44
N LEU A 193 6.07 6.82 -2.15
CA LEU A 193 4.77 7.21 -1.64
C LEU A 193 3.72 6.20 -2.06
N GLY A 194 2.93 5.74 -1.11
CA GLY A 194 1.83 4.83 -1.38
C GLY A 194 0.84 4.77 -0.23
N TRP A 195 -0.35 4.28 -0.48
CA TRP A 195 -1.34 4.08 0.55
C TRP A 195 -2.02 2.72 0.44
N ARG A 196 -2.54 2.23 1.56
CA ARG A 196 -3.41 1.04 1.62
C ARG A 196 -4.47 1.21 2.68
N ALA A 197 -5.60 0.50 2.52
CA ALA A 197 -6.62 0.48 3.55
C ALA A 197 -6.21 -0.45 4.70
N ALA A 198 -6.50 -0.03 5.92
CA ALA A 198 -6.31 -0.79 7.14
C ALA A 198 -7.63 -0.83 7.91
N TYR A 199 -8.19 -2.02 8.05
CA TYR A 199 -9.48 -2.23 8.71
C TYR A 199 -9.30 -2.91 10.06
N SER A 200 -10.13 -2.53 11.02
CA SER A 200 -10.31 -3.27 12.26
C SER A 200 -11.79 -3.57 12.49
N ALA A 201 -12.11 -4.83 12.69
CA ALA A 201 -13.46 -5.32 13.00
C ALA A 201 -13.48 -5.82 14.44
N LEU A 202 -14.08 -5.08 15.36
CA LEU A 202 -14.30 -5.49 16.73
C LEU A 202 -15.64 -6.23 16.83
N LEU A 203 -15.62 -7.50 17.18
CA LEU A 203 -16.84 -8.26 17.49
C LEU A 203 -17.47 -7.69 18.76
N LEU A 204 -18.78 -7.46 18.70
CA LEU A 204 -19.54 -6.92 19.82
C LEU A 204 -20.13 -8.07 20.63
N ASP A 205 -20.28 -7.85 21.95
CA ASP A 205 -20.91 -8.81 22.83
C ASP A 205 -22.40 -8.95 22.51
N GLY A 206 -22.93 -10.17 22.64
CA GLY A 206 -24.33 -10.46 22.38
C GLY A 206 -24.57 -11.86 21.80
N THR A 207 -25.84 -12.22 21.62
CA THR A 207 -26.26 -13.49 21.03
C THR A 207 -26.22 -13.48 19.51
N ALA A 208 -26.41 -12.30 18.89
CA ALA A 208 -26.28 -12.09 17.45
C ALA A 208 -24.86 -11.66 17.11
N CYS A 209 -24.34 -12.15 15.96
CA CYS A 209 -23.04 -11.68 15.48
C CYS A 209 -23.17 -10.24 14.98
N ARG A 210 -22.56 -9.32 15.70
CA ARG A 210 -22.41 -7.92 15.31
C ARG A 210 -20.96 -7.49 15.45
N MET A 211 -20.51 -6.59 14.61
CA MET A 211 -19.15 -6.06 14.67
C MET A 211 -19.14 -4.57 14.42
N ARG A 212 -18.14 -3.89 14.98
CA ARG A 212 -17.82 -2.50 14.66
C ARG A 212 -16.64 -2.48 13.71
N LEU A 213 -16.86 -1.97 12.49
CA LEU A 213 -15.85 -1.82 11.46
C LEU A 213 -15.28 -0.40 11.48
N ASN A 214 -13.97 -0.28 11.66
CA ASN A 214 -13.22 0.95 11.44
C ASN A 214 -12.36 0.79 10.19
N ALA A 215 -12.25 1.86 9.40
CA ALA A 215 -11.45 1.89 8.18
C ALA A 215 -10.52 3.11 8.20
N LEU A 216 -9.23 2.85 8.08
CA LEU A 216 -8.18 3.86 8.00
C LEU A 216 -7.46 3.75 6.65
N ALA A 217 -6.98 4.86 6.12
CA ALA A 217 -5.98 4.87 5.08
C ALA A 217 -4.59 5.00 5.75
N SER A 218 -3.74 4.01 5.56
CA SER A 218 -2.33 4.06 5.95
C SER A 218 -1.53 4.59 4.76
N ILE A 219 -0.84 5.71 4.94
CA ILE A 219 -0.08 6.42 3.92
C ILE A 219 1.39 6.34 4.31
N ALA A 220 2.19 5.67 3.51
CA ALA A 220 3.63 5.57 3.70
C ALA A 220 4.35 6.64 2.89
N ASN A 221 5.34 7.29 3.51
CA ASN A 221 6.29 8.17 2.84
C ASN A 221 7.72 7.65 3.06
N ARG A 222 8.36 7.22 1.96
CA ARG A 222 9.72 6.71 1.84
C ARG A 222 10.43 7.35 0.65
N SER A 223 10.02 8.58 0.30
CA SER A 223 10.52 9.28 -0.89
C SER A 223 11.85 9.99 -0.68
N GLY A 224 12.37 10.00 0.56
CA GLY A 224 13.54 10.78 0.96
C GLY A 224 13.22 12.26 1.18
N ARG A 225 11.94 12.63 1.26
CA ARG A 225 11.46 13.99 1.51
C ARG A 225 10.18 14.00 2.35
N GLY A 226 10.09 14.92 3.32
CA GLY A 226 8.85 15.24 4.03
C GLY A 226 7.98 16.24 3.24
N TYR A 227 6.67 16.11 3.37
CA TYR A 227 5.68 17.03 2.81
C TYR A 227 4.83 17.60 3.93
N ALA A 228 5.03 18.87 4.24
CA ALA A 228 4.27 19.59 5.27
C ALA A 228 3.01 20.21 4.67
N ASP A 229 1.95 20.29 5.48
CA ASP A 229 0.71 21.01 5.20
C ASP A 229 0.10 20.68 3.81
N SER A 230 0.13 19.39 3.45
CA SER A 230 -0.16 18.90 2.11
C SER A 230 -1.63 18.53 1.91
N LYS A 231 -2.19 18.90 0.76
CA LYS A 231 -3.51 18.43 0.31
C LYS A 231 -3.37 17.03 -0.29
N LEU A 232 -4.18 16.08 0.18
CA LEU A 232 -4.05 14.69 -0.23
C LEU A 232 -5.27 14.17 -1.00
N LYS A 233 -4.98 13.47 -2.09
CA LYS A 233 -5.95 12.64 -2.81
C LYS A 233 -5.40 11.22 -2.89
N LEU A 234 -6.15 10.25 -2.38
CA LEU A 234 -5.81 8.84 -2.43
C LEU A 234 -6.56 8.17 -3.58
N VAL A 235 -5.88 7.38 -4.40
CA VAL A 235 -6.49 6.69 -5.54
C VAL A 235 -6.44 5.19 -5.30
N ALA A 236 -7.61 4.55 -5.18
CA ALA A 236 -7.77 3.11 -5.17
C ALA A 236 -7.91 2.60 -6.61
N GLY A 237 -7.12 1.61 -6.93
CA GLY A 237 -6.95 1.05 -8.26
C GLY A 237 -5.47 0.79 -8.53
N SER A 238 -5.20 0.06 -9.60
CA SER A 238 -3.83 -0.31 -10.00
C SER A 238 -3.57 0.26 -11.39
N PRO A 239 -3.07 1.51 -11.50
CA PRO A 239 -2.70 2.07 -12.79
C PRO A 239 -1.55 1.26 -13.41
N ASN A 240 -1.60 1.06 -14.71
CA ASN A 240 -0.50 0.43 -15.42
C ASN A 240 0.65 1.43 -15.54
N ILE A 241 1.70 1.23 -14.74
CA ILE A 241 2.90 2.06 -14.73
C ILE A 241 3.99 1.29 -15.49
N ALA A 242 4.52 1.87 -16.56
CA ALA A 242 5.62 1.26 -17.32
C ALA A 242 6.93 1.34 -16.51
N ARG A 243 7.17 0.33 -15.66
CA ARG A 243 8.41 0.18 -14.88
C ARG A 243 9.02 -1.21 -15.10
N PRO A 244 10.35 -1.34 -15.05
CA PRO A 244 11.00 -2.65 -14.98
C PRO A 244 10.62 -3.32 -13.65
N VAL A 245 10.10 -4.56 -13.73
CA VAL A 245 9.68 -5.34 -12.56
C VAL A 245 10.88 -6.03 -11.93
N THR A 246 11.29 -5.59 -10.75
CA THR A 246 12.19 -6.36 -9.88
C THR A 246 11.36 -7.01 -8.78
N ARG A 247 11.31 -8.35 -8.76
CA ARG A 247 10.59 -9.11 -7.73
C ARG A 247 11.53 -9.43 -6.58
N VAL A 248 11.15 -9.07 -5.35
CA VAL A 248 11.74 -9.63 -4.11
C VAL A 248 10.63 -9.90 -3.09
N TYR A 249 10.75 -11.02 -2.37
CA TYR A 249 9.77 -11.58 -1.43
C TYR A 249 10.05 -11.21 0.04
N LYS A 250 8.95 -10.85 0.74
CA LYS A 250 8.53 -11.00 2.17
C LYS A 250 9.44 -10.70 3.38
N ALA A 251 8.95 -9.93 4.35
CA ALA A 251 8.32 -10.31 5.64
C ALA A 251 8.10 -9.14 6.63
N THR A 252 7.12 -9.19 7.35
CA THR A 252 6.17 -8.72 8.36
C THR A 252 6.59 -7.84 9.56
N MET A 253 5.62 -6.97 9.93
CA MET A 253 5.07 -6.48 11.23
C MET A 253 5.66 -5.19 11.85
N ALA A 254 4.93 -4.29 12.48
CA ALA A 254 3.63 -4.09 13.08
C ALA A 254 3.40 -2.68 13.66
N ALA A 255 2.16 -2.41 14.00
CA ALA A 255 1.55 -1.61 15.08
C ALA A 255 1.52 -0.07 15.02
N GLY A 256 0.28 0.43 15.12
CA GLY A 256 -0.13 1.82 14.99
C GLY A 256 -0.51 2.53 16.28
N VAL A 257 -0.78 3.83 16.18
CA VAL A 257 -1.32 4.72 17.21
C VAL A 257 -2.48 5.54 16.61
N ALA A 258 -3.54 5.73 17.39
CA ALA A 258 -4.77 6.37 16.97
C ALA A 258 -4.70 7.91 16.94
N ALA A 259 -5.35 8.52 15.95
CA ALA A 259 -5.49 9.96 15.78
C ALA A 259 -6.93 10.43 16.04
N ALA A 260 -7.09 11.74 16.33
CA ALA A 260 -8.33 12.43 16.64
C ALA A 260 -9.28 12.57 15.43
N PRO A 261 -10.58 12.85 15.62
CA PRO A 261 -11.56 12.83 14.54
C PRO A 261 -11.38 14.00 13.57
N GLN A 262 -11.13 13.67 12.32
CA GLN A 262 -11.16 14.57 11.16
C GLN A 262 -12.44 14.31 10.34
N ALA A 263 -12.85 15.30 9.49
CA ALA A 263 -13.93 15.10 8.55
C ALA A 263 -13.68 13.91 7.62
N MET A 264 -14.75 13.26 7.15
CA MET A 264 -14.64 12.06 6.34
C MET A 264 -14.28 12.38 4.88
N PRO A 265 -13.39 11.59 4.23
CA PRO A 265 -13.02 11.79 2.83
C PRO A 265 -14.21 11.72 1.88
N GLU A 266 -14.27 12.65 0.93
CA GLU A 266 -15.24 12.62 -0.15
C GLU A 266 -14.80 11.62 -1.23
N GLN A 267 -15.64 10.62 -1.52
CA GLN A 267 -15.37 9.63 -2.56
C GLN A 267 -15.84 10.15 -3.92
N SER A 268 -14.96 10.09 -4.94
CA SER A 268 -15.29 10.41 -6.33
C SER A 268 -14.72 9.37 -7.30
N SER A 269 -15.13 9.42 -8.58
CA SER A 269 -14.55 8.58 -9.63
C SER A 269 -13.42 9.31 -10.34
N LEU A 270 -12.33 8.59 -10.63
CA LEU A 270 -11.20 9.04 -11.45
C LEU A 270 -11.02 8.01 -12.59
N GLY A 271 -11.73 8.21 -13.71
CA GLY A 271 -11.84 7.16 -14.73
C GLY A 271 -12.47 5.89 -14.13
N ASP A 272 -11.78 4.76 -14.28
CA ASP A 272 -12.20 3.47 -13.72
C ASP A 272 -11.77 3.27 -12.25
N TYR A 273 -11.08 4.25 -11.65
CA TYR A 273 -10.59 4.20 -10.27
C TYR A 273 -11.52 4.95 -9.32
N ARG A 274 -11.37 4.67 -8.03
CA ARG A 274 -11.99 5.44 -6.95
C ARG A 274 -10.94 6.38 -6.34
N SER A 275 -11.31 7.63 -6.10
CA SER A 275 -10.47 8.59 -5.40
C SER A 275 -11.14 9.08 -4.13
N TYR A 276 -10.31 9.36 -3.12
CA TYR A 276 -10.70 9.82 -1.79
C TYR A 276 -9.93 11.11 -1.54
N ALA A 277 -10.62 12.25 -1.50
CA ALA A 277 -10.03 13.51 -1.09
C ALA A 277 -10.00 13.56 0.44
N ILE A 278 -8.81 13.72 1.02
CA ILE A 278 -8.66 13.87 2.45
C ILE A 278 -8.91 15.32 2.82
N ASP A 279 -9.83 15.56 3.75
CA ASP A 279 -10.16 16.90 4.20
C ASP A 279 -9.02 17.50 5.05
N GLY A 280 -8.78 18.80 4.81
CA GLY A 280 -7.69 19.51 5.46
C GLY A 280 -6.33 19.23 4.84
N ALA A 281 -5.32 19.84 5.41
CA ALA A 281 -3.94 19.62 5.05
C ALA A 281 -3.25 18.74 6.11
N LEU A 282 -2.33 17.89 5.67
CA LEU A 282 -1.63 16.92 6.51
C LEU A 282 -0.14 16.97 6.30
N ASP A 283 0.59 16.70 7.38
CA ASP A 283 2.01 16.45 7.32
C ASP A 283 2.29 14.98 7.00
N LEU A 284 3.14 14.76 5.99
CA LEU A 284 3.68 13.45 5.66
C LEU A 284 5.21 13.48 5.88
N PRO A 285 5.69 13.31 7.10
CA PRO A 285 7.13 13.24 7.34
C PRO A 285 7.78 12.12 6.54
N ASP A 286 9.03 12.30 6.12
CA ASP A 286 9.78 11.20 5.52
C ASP A 286 9.99 10.07 6.53
N ALA A 287 10.22 8.86 6.04
CA ALA A 287 10.38 7.64 6.84
C ALA A 287 9.20 7.35 7.78
N SER A 288 7.97 7.79 7.43
CA SER A 288 6.77 7.65 8.27
C SER A 288 5.64 6.85 7.61
N VAL A 289 4.70 6.40 8.45
CA VAL A 289 3.37 5.93 8.02
C VAL A 289 2.34 6.76 8.78
N THR A 290 1.59 7.58 8.05
CA THR A 290 0.50 8.40 8.59
C THR A 290 -0.82 7.70 8.37
N GLN A 291 -1.69 7.64 9.39
CA GLN A 291 -3.01 7.04 9.28
C GLN A 291 -4.11 8.09 9.40
N VAL A 292 -5.08 8.04 8.49
CA VAL A 292 -6.24 8.93 8.50
C VAL A 292 -7.53 8.11 8.37
N PRO A 293 -8.65 8.52 8.95
CA PRO A 293 -9.94 7.87 8.74
C PRO A 293 -10.30 7.83 7.25
N LEU A 294 -10.73 6.66 6.75
CA LEU A 294 -11.21 6.48 5.39
C LEU A 294 -12.75 6.52 5.34
N TYR A 295 -13.38 5.94 6.36
CA TYR A 295 -14.83 5.96 6.57
C TYR A 295 -15.16 6.14 8.04
N ALA A 296 -16.39 6.64 8.31
CA ALA A 296 -16.95 6.62 9.65
C ALA A 296 -17.03 5.18 10.18
N SER A 297 -16.77 5.03 11.47
CA SER A 297 -17.00 3.76 12.16
C SER A 297 -18.44 3.31 12.00
N SER A 298 -18.67 2.08 11.58
CA SER A 298 -20.00 1.50 11.34
C SER A 298 -20.20 0.21 12.10
N GLU A 299 -21.43 -0.02 12.57
CA GLU A 299 -21.82 -1.31 13.13
C GLU A 299 -22.52 -2.12 12.04
N LEU A 300 -22.08 -3.35 11.86
CA LEU A 300 -22.53 -4.27 10.83
C LEU A 300 -22.95 -5.60 11.45
N ASP A 301 -23.96 -6.22 10.86
CA ASP A 301 -24.27 -7.60 11.13
C ASP A 301 -23.23 -8.51 10.51
N CYS A 302 -22.93 -9.63 11.18
CA CYS A 302 -21.98 -10.61 10.70
C CYS A 302 -22.53 -12.03 10.87
N GLU A 303 -21.85 -12.98 10.27
CA GLU A 303 -22.12 -14.41 10.41
C GLU A 303 -20.81 -15.11 10.80
N ARG A 304 -20.85 -15.94 11.87
CA ARG A 304 -19.75 -16.84 12.23
C ARG A 304 -20.05 -18.23 11.64
N ARG A 305 -19.12 -18.75 10.85
CA ARG A 305 -19.22 -20.06 10.21
C ARG A 305 -18.05 -20.95 10.64
N TRP A 306 -18.29 -22.24 10.73
CA TRP A 306 -17.27 -23.24 10.93
C TRP A 306 -17.28 -24.17 9.74
N ILE A 307 -16.14 -24.31 9.05
CA ILE A 307 -16.05 -24.93 7.74
C ILE A 307 -15.06 -26.08 7.81
N PHE A 308 -15.52 -27.28 7.46
CA PHE A 308 -14.65 -28.38 7.10
C PHE A 308 -14.65 -28.53 5.59
N ALA A 309 -13.50 -28.34 4.93
CA ALA A 309 -13.36 -28.50 3.49
C ALA A 309 -12.39 -29.63 3.15
N ASN A 310 -12.82 -30.51 2.27
CA ASN A 310 -11.97 -31.56 1.72
C ASN A 310 -11.32 -31.10 0.41
N GLY A 311 -10.22 -30.31 0.53
CA GLY A 311 -9.52 -29.74 -0.60
C GLY A 311 -10.30 -28.65 -1.31
N GLY A 312 -10.03 -28.45 -2.62
CA GLY A 312 -10.68 -27.51 -3.50
C GLY A 312 -11.19 -28.16 -4.78
N ALA A 313 -11.94 -27.42 -5.58
CA ALA A 313 -12.40 -27.87 -6.87
C ALA A 313 -11.23 -28.15 -7.81
N TRP A 314 -11.18 -29.36 -8.32
CA TRP A 314 -10.21 -29.82 -9.30
C TRP A 314 -10.80 -30.96 -10.11
N PHE A 315 -10.53 -31.02 -11.41
CA PHE A 315 -10.96 -32.11 -12.27
C PHE A 315 -9.74 -32.75 -12.95
N PRO A 316 -9.59 -34.08 -12.81
CA PRO A 316 -8.54 -34.80 -13.48
C PRO A 316 -8.77 -34.83 -15.00
N PRO A 317 -7.71 -34.98 -15.82
CA PRO A 317 -7.82 -35.09 -17.27
C PRO A 317 -8.50 -36.41 -17.73
N LYS A 318 -8.49 -37.43 -16.87
CA LYS A 318 -9.14 -38.75 -17.05
C LYS A 318 -9.81 -39.17 -15.75
N PRO A 319 -10.86 -40.04 -15.81
CA PRO A 319 -11.50 -40.59 -14.62
C PRO A 319 -10.49 -41.34 -13.71
N MET A 320 -10.51 -41.04 -12.41
CA MET A 320 -9.64 -41.67 -11.42
C MET A 320 -10.28 -42.97 -10.90
N LEU A 321 -10.01 -44.07 -11.61
CA LEU A 321 -10.68 -45.35 -11.39
C LEU A 321 -10.04 -46.19 -10.30
N GLY A 322 -8.82 -45.89 -9.88
CA GLY A 322 -8.14 -46.58 -8.80
C GLY A 322 -8.70 -46.14 -7.43
N ARG A 323 -8.91 -47.10 -6.52
CA ARG A 323 -9.34 -46.76 -5.14
C ARG A 323 -8.39 -45.79 -4.47
N ASP A 324 -7.10 -45.97 -4.65
CA ASP A 324 -6.04 -45.21 -3.98
C ASP A 324 -5.56 -43.99 -4.78
N ASP A 325 -6.13 -43.73 -5.98
CA ASP A 325 -5.85 -42.53 -6.76
C ASP A 325 -6.22 -41.24 -5.98
N MET A 326 -7.19 -41.35 -5.07
CA MET A 326 -7.51 -40.28 -4.12
C MET A 326 -7.41 -40.81 -2.69
N PRO A 327 -6.34 -40.56 -2.00
CA PRO A 327 -6.19 -40.97 -0.61
C PRO A 327 -7.17 -40.22 0.29
N VAL A 328 -7.74 -40.92 1.25
CA VAL A 328 -8.58 -40.35 2.32
C VAL A 328 -7.79 -40.45 3.61
N SER A 329 -7.50 -39.31 4.23
CA SER A 329 -6.79 -39.29 5.50
C SER A 329 -7.68 -39.85 6.60
N ALA A 330 -7.17 -40.85 7.34
CA ALA A 330 -7.83 -41.37 8.52
C ALA A 330 -7.65 -40.46 9.76
N MET A 331 -6.76 -39.44 9.67
CA MET A 331 -6.53 -38.48 10.75
C MET A 331 -7.60 -37.40 10.77
N PRO A 332 -8.01 -36.96 11.97
CA PRO A 332 -8.88 -35.79 12.06
C PRO A 332 -8.24 -34.56 11.41
N GLY A 333 -9.03 -33.83 10.62
CA GLY A 333 -8.65 -32.56 10.04
C GLY A 333 -9.23 -31.38 10.81
N PRO A 334 -8.66 -30.18 10.66
CA PRO A 334 -9.13 -28.97 11.31
C PRO A 334 -10.47 -28.51 10.72
N VAL A 335 -11.26 -27.83 11.58
CA VAL A 335 -12.42 -27.05 11.16
C VAL A 335 -12.03 -25.58 11.22
N GLU A 336 -12.14 -24.89 10.10
CA GLU A 336 -11.80 -23.48 9.99
C GLU A 336 -12.92 -22.60 10.52
N SER A 337 -12.57 -21.49 11.16
CA SER A 337 -13.49 -20.44 11.58
C SER A 337 -13.46 -19.31 10.56
N GLU A 338 -14.62 -18.93 10.04
CA GLU A 338 -14.82 -17.85 9.10
C GLU A 338 -15.77 -16.80 9.69
N LEU A 339 -15.43 -15.53 9.52
CA LEU A 339 -16.35 -14.41 9.72
C LEU A 339 -16.82 -13.92 8.35
N ARG A 340 -18.11 -13.67 8.20
CA ARG A 340 -18.69 -13.14 6.99
C ARG A 340 -19.51 -11.91 7.29
N PHE A 341 -19.33 -10.83 6.53
CA PHE A 341 -20.09 -9.59 6.67
C PHE A 341 -20.37 -8.95 5.32
N THR A 342 -21.31 -8.02 5.28
CA THR A 342 -21.66 -7.25 4.07
C THR A 342 -21.41 -5.77 4.34
N PRO A 343 -20.46 -5.15 3.62
CA PRO A 343 -20.12 -3.74 3.85
C PRO A 343 -21.20 -2.80 3.33
N THR A 344 -21.36 -1.66 4.00
CA THR A 344 -22.26 -0.57 3.61
C THR A 344 -21.60 0.47 2.70
N GLU A 345 -20.26 0.38 2.55
CA GLU A 345 -19.46 1.22 1.67
C GLU A 345 -18.56 0.37 0.77
N ASN A 346 -18.01 0.96 -0.30
CA ASN A 346 -16.99 0.28 -1.10
C ASN A 346 -15.69 0.18 -0.29
N LEU A 347 -15.18 -1.02 -0.12
CA LEU A 347 -13.93 -1.26 0.62
C LEU A 347 -12.77 -1.42 -0.37
N PRO A 348 -11.80 -0.50 -0.40
CA PRO A 348 -10.51 -0.72 -1.08
C PRO A 348 -9.78 -1.94 -0.53
N ALA A 349 -8.99 -2.59 -1.37
CA ALA A 349 -8.16 -3.71 -0.92
C ALA A 349 -7.23 -3.28 0.22
N GLY A 350 -7.09 -4.16 1.22
CA GLY A 350 -6.30 -3.86 2.40
C GLY A 350 -6.28 -5.00 3.42
N HIS A 351 -5.73 -4.71 4.59
CA HIS A 351 -5.61 -5.64 5.70
C HIS A 351 -6.76 -5.45 6.69
N LEU A 352 -7.46 -6.52 7.00
CA LEU A 352 -8.54 -6.54 7.98
C LEU A 352 -8.13 -7.36 9.20
N ARG A 353 -8.03 -6.71 10.36
CA ARG A 353 -7.83 -7.35 11.66
C ARG A 353 -9.16 -7.53 12.36
N VAL A 354 -9.46 -8.75 12.79
CA VAL A 354 -10.64 -9.07 13.58
C VAL A 354 -10.24 -9.20 15.02
N LEU A 355 -10.94 -8.47 15.86
CA LEU A 355 -10.71 -8.33 17.29
C LEU A 355 -11.96 -8.79 18.07
N THR A 356 -11.77 -9.25 19.28
CA THR A 356 -12.84 -9.60 20.21
C THR A 356 -12.52 -9.05 21.59
N ARG A 357 -13.48 -9.07 22.51
CA ARG A 357 -13.22 -8.80 23.91
C ARG A 357 -13.13 -10.11 24.70
N ASP A 358 -12.17 -10.18 25.59
CA ASP A 358 -12.09 -11.24 26.57
C ASP A 358 -13.09 -11.01 27.73
N ARG A 359 -13.09 -11.93 28.71
CA ARG A 359 -13.96 -11.83 29.88
C ARG A 359 -13.65 -10.63 30.78
N ASP A 360 -12.43 -10.09 30.69
CA ASP A 360 -11.97 -8.92 31.43
C ASP A 360 -12.22 -7.61 30.66
N GLY A 361 -12.84 -7.69 29.49
CA GLY A 361 -13.15 -6.55 28.61
C GLY A 361 -11.95 -6.06 27.80
N ARG A 362 -10.80 -6.76 27.80
CA ARG A 362 -9.64 -6.43 26.99
C ARG A 362 -9.85 -6.84 25.54
N THR A 363 -9.31 -6.02 24.65
CA THR A 363 -9.37 -6.32 23.22
C THR A 363 -8.26 -7.30 22.83
N GLU A 364 -8.67 -8.44 22.27
CA GLU A 364 -7.78 -9.53 21.87
C GLU A 364 -7.86 -9.78 20.36
N PHE A 365 -6.75 -10.23 19.78
CA PHE A 365 -6.64 -10.58 18.37
C PHE A 365 -7.29 -11.93 18.09
N LEU A 366 -8.18 -11.98 17.10
CA LEU A 366 -8.88 -13.20 16.71
C LEU A 366 -8.41 -13.75 15.35
N GLY A 367 -8.01 -12.87 14.43
CA GLY A 367 -7.52 -13.26 13.13
C GLY A 367 -7.30 -12.05 12.21
N GLU A 368 -6.57 -12.26 11.13
CA GLU A 368 -6.28 -11.22 10.13
C GLU A 368 -6.44 -11.82 8.73
N ALA A 369 -7.00 -11.04 7.82
CA ALA A 369 -7.11 -11.40 6.42
C ALA A 369 -6.80 -10.20 5.52
N ARG A 370 -6.34 -10.48 4.31
CA ARG A 370 -6.30 -9.51 3.23
C ARG A 370 -7.64 -9.54 2.50
N ILE A 371 -8.28 -8.40 2.33
CA ILE A 371 -9.49 -8.25 1.53
C ILE A 371 -9.16 -7.58 0.21
N ASP A 372 -9.83 -8.00 -0.84
CA ASP A 372 -9.76 -7.38 -2.17
C ASP A 372 -10.69 -6.17 -2.27
N ASP A 373 -10.55 -5.39 -3.35
CA ASP A 373 -11.49 -4.32 -3.68
C ASP A 373 -12.92 -4.88 -3.69
N THR A 374 -13.71 -4.48 -2.71
CA THR A 374 -15.05 -5.02 -2.48
C THR A 374 -16.10 -3.93 -2.64
N GLN A 375 -17.06 -4.19 -3.51
CA GLN A 375 -18.18 -3.29 -3.72
C GLN A 375 -19.15 -3.33 -2.53
N LYS A 376 -19.77 -2.21 -2.22
CA LYS A 376 -20.90 -2.10 -1.30
C LYS A 376 -21.94 -3.20 -1.57
N GLY A 377 -22.40 -3.86 -0.52
CA GLY A 377 -23.40 -4.92 -0.59
C GLY A 377 -22.86 -6.30 -0.97
N ARG A 378 -21.58 -6.44 -1.32
CA ARG A 378 -20.95 -7.75 -1.58
C ARG A 378 -20.38 -8.34 -0.31
N ALA A 379 -20.75 -9.57 -0.01
CA ALA A 379 -20.28 -10.26 1.19
C ALA A 379 -18.75 -10.54 1.16
N VAL A 380 -18.10 -10.28 2.28
CA VAL A 380 -16.66 -10.50 2.53
C VAL A 380 -16.49 -11.69 3.46
N PRO A 381 -15.90 -12.80 3.02
CA PRO A 381 -15.46 -13.87 3.88
C PRO A 381 -14.08 -13.55 4.46
N VAL A 382 -13.88 -13.80 5.74
CA VAL A 382 -12.65 -13.55 6.49
C VAL A 382 -12.28 -14.82 7.26
N ALA A 383 -11.21 -15.47 6.86
CA ALA A 383 -10.67 -16.61 7.59
C ALA A 383 -10.08 -16.14 8.94
N LEU A 384 -10.50 -16.77 10.03
CA LEU A 384 -10.04 -16.46 11.40
C LEU A 384 -9.06 -17.50 11.95
N GLY A 385 -8.78 -18.56 11.19
CA GLY A 385 -7.97 -19.69 11.63
C GLY A 385 -8.81 -20.91 12.02
N THR A 386 -8.23 -21.85 12.75
CA THR A 386 -8.87 -23.11 13.12
C THR A 386 -9.60 -23.04 14.45
N ALA A 387 -10.77 -23.66 14.53
CA ALA A 387 -11.53 -23.78 15.78
C ALA A 387 -10.93 -24.89 16.64
N PHE A 388 -10.45 -24.57 17.84
CA PHE A 388 -9.77 -25.50 18.73
C PHE A 388 -10.67 -26.68 19.15
N ASP A 389 -11.94 -26.42 19.41
CA ASP A 389 -12.90 -27.42 19.93
C ASP A 389 -13.57 -28.25 18.83
N LEU A 390 -13.28 -27.98 17.56
CA LEU A 390 -13.92 -28.63 16.43
C LEU A 390 -12.92 -29.42 15.60
N SER A 391 -13.31 -30.64 15.23
CA SER A 391 -12.53 -31.47 14.30
C SER A 391 -13.44 -32.31 13.42
N ALA A 392 -12.93 -32.70 12.27
CA ALA A 392 -13.64 -33.53 11.30
C ALA A 392 -12.75 -34.67 10.83
N ARG A 393 -13.32 -35.88 10.74
CA ARG A 393 -12.67 -37.06 10.18
C ARG A 393 -13.46 -37.55 8.98
N ARG A 394 -12.77 -37.70 7.86
CA ARG A 394 -13.36 -38.16 6.60
C ARG A 394 -12.90 -39.57 6.29
N GLU A 395 -13.83 -40.48 6.02
CA GLU A 395 -13.55 -41.87 5.75
C GLU A 395 -14.30 -42.34 4.48
N ARG A 396 -13.63 -43.16 3.66
CA ARG A 396 -14.30 -43.87 2.57
C ARG A 396 -14.95 -45.12 3.08
N THR A 397 -16.28 -45.21 2.97
CA THR A 397 -17.07 -46.37 3.43
C THR A 397 -17.30 -47.42 2.34
N ALA A 398 -17.34 -46.97 1.07
CA ALA A 398 -17.55 -47.86 -0.09
C ALA A 398 -16.79 -47.33 -1.30
N PHE A 399 -16.39 -48.25 -2.17
CA PHE A 399 -15.82 -47.91 -3.46
C PHE A 399 -16.03 -49.06 -4.43
N SER A 400 -16.59 -48.77 -5.59
CA SER A 400 -16.80 -49.76 -6.65
C SER A 400 -16.60 -49.12 -8.03
N VAL A 401 -16.09 -49.87 -8.97
CA VAL A 401 -15.92 -49.47 -10.36
C VAL A 401 -16.47 -50.57 -11.24
N ASP A 402 -17.36 -50.23 -12.14
CA ASP A 402 -17.84 -51.09 -13.23
C ASP A 402 -17.39 -50.49 -14.56
N LYS A 403 -16.38 -51.13 -15.16
CA LYS A 403 -15.85 -50.69 -16.47
C LYS A 403 -16.77 -51.02 -17.62
N ALA A 404 -17.65 -52.01 -17.47
CA ALA A 404 -18.58 -52.38 -18.55
C ALA A 404 -19.69 -51.35 -18.72
N THR A 405 -20.16 -50.79 -17.60
CA THR A 405 -21.18 -49.72 -17.60
C THR A 405 -20.58 -48.34 -17.57
N HIS A 406 -19.23 -48.18 -17.44
CA HIS A 406 -18.54 -46.94 -17.27
C HIS A 406 -19.06 -46.16 -16.07
N GLU A 407 -19.24 -46.83 -14.94
CA GLU A 407 -19.74 -46.25 -13.69
C GLU A 407 -18.76 -46.51 -12.52
N MET A 408 -18.65 -45.56 -11.65
CA MET A 408 -17.90 -45.67 -10.40
C MET A 408 -18.75 -45.07 -9.28
N SER A 409 -18.76 -45.73 -8.11
CA SER A 409 -19.43 -45.21 -6.91
C SER A 409 -18.45 -45.12 -5.77
N GLU A 410 -18.56 -44.02 -4.99
CA GLU A 410 -17.79 -43.81 -3.81
C GLU A 410 -18.70 -43.37 -2.66
N GLY A 411 -18.64 -44.09 -1.52
CA GLY A 411 -19.34 -43.74 -0.29
C GLY A 411 -18.38 -43.10 0.69
N ILE A 412 -18.79 -42.02 1.32
CA ILE A 412 -18.00 -41.21 2.27
C ILE A 412 -18.79 -41.02 3.56
N ARG A 413 -18.08 -41.11 4.67
CA ARG A 413 -18.54 -40.70 6.02
C ARG A 413 -17.66 -39.57 6.51
N VAL A 414 -18.29 -38.48 6.98
CA VAL A 414 -17.63 -37.39 7.68
C VAL A 414 -18.15 -37.42 9.14
N THR A 415 -17.23 -37.64 10.07
CA THR A 415 -17.53 -37.59 11.53
C THR A 415 -17.03 -36.26 12.07
N LEU A 416 -17.93 -35.43 12.55
CA LEU A 416 -17.66 -34.12 13.16
C LEU A 416 -17.66 -34.29 14.67
N THR A 417 -16.68 -33.68 15.34
CA THR A 417 -16.56 -33.67 16.80
C THR A 417 -16.55 -32.24 17.31
N ASN A 418 -17.31 -31.99 18.35
CA ASN A 418 -17.36 -30.72 19.07
C ASN A 418 -17.09 -31.01 20.57
N THR A 419 -15.96 -30.54 21.09
CA THR A 419 -15.59 -30.65 22.51
C THR A 419 -15.98 -29.43 23.33
N GLY A 420 -16.50 -28.38 22.65
CA GLY A 420 -16.96 -27.16 23.30
C GLY A 420 -18.34 -27.25 23.92
N GLU A 421 -18.66 -26.31 24.78
CA GLU A 421 -19.91 -26.27 25.57
C GLU A 421 -21.14 -25.80 24.77
N ASN A 422 -20.95 -25.26 23.59
CA ASN A 422 -22.03 -24.72 22.76
C ASN A 422 -22.23 -25.61 21.52
N ALA A 423 -23.48 -25.83 21.12
CA ALA A 423 -23.80 -26.47 19.85
C ALA A 423 -23.24 -25.64 18.68
N ARG A 424 -22.75 -26.29 17.62
CA ARG A 424 -22.20 -25.68 16.44
C ARG A 424 -22.79 -26.30 15.17
N THR A 425 -23.10 -25.48 14.18
CA THR A 425 -23.39 -25.97 12.82
C THR A 425 -22.11 -25.88 12.01
N ILE A 426 -21.63 -27.02 11.52
CA ILE A 426 -20.43 -27.09 10.71
C ILE A 426 -20.82 -27.23 9.25
N THR A 427 -20.34 -26.34 8.40
CA THR A 427 -20.47 -26.43 6.95
C THR A 427 -19.43 -27.43 6.44
N VAL A 428 -19.88 -28.56 5.93
CA VAL A 428 -19.03 -29.57 5.28
C VAL A 428 -19.04 -29.32 3.79
N ARG A 429 -17.85 -28.97 3.25
CA ARG A 429 -17.61 -28.74 1.81
C ARG A 429 -16.87 -29.91 1.21
N GLU A 430 -17.52 -30.62 0.32
CA GLU A 430 -16.97 -31.77 -0.39
C GLU A 430 -16.89 -31.49 -1.88
N HIS A 431 -15.76 -31.87 -2.48
CA HIS A 431 -15.52 -31.76 -3.91
C HIS A 431 -15.41 -33.15 -4.52
N PRO A 432 -16.37 -33.59 -5.35
CA PRO A 432 -16.31 -34.87 -6.05
C PRO A 432 -15.29 -34.84 -7.19
N ASN A 433 -14.02 -34.92 -6.85
CA ASN A 433 -12.88 -34.63 -7.76
C ASN A 433 -12.42 -35.86 -8.60
N ARG A 434 -13.06 -37.05 -8.47
CA ARG A 434 -12.62 -38.21 -9.29
C ARG A 434 -12.91 -38.07 -10.74
N TRP A 435 -14.03 -37.39 -11.09
CA TRP A 435 -14.43 -37.10 -12.44
C TRP A 435 -15.47 -35.98 -12.47
N ARG A 436 -15.47 -35.20 -13.54
CA ARG A 436 -16.39 -34.06 -13.72
C ARG A 436 -17.86 -34.41 -13.83
N ALA A 437 -18.17 -35.62 -14.41
CA ALA A 437 -19.56 -36.11 -14.54
C ALA A 437 -19.90 -36.97 -13.32
N TRP A 438 -20.58 -36.37 -12.36
CA TRP A 438 -21.00 -37.04 -11.12
C TRP A 438 -22.44 -36.68 -10.73
N THR A 439 -23.05 -37.55 -9.93
CA THR A 439 -24.36 -37.34 -9.33
C THR A 439 -24.32 -37.77 -7.87
N LEU A 440 -25.01 -37.03 -6.98
CA LEU A 440 -25.24 -37.46 -5.61
C LEU A 440 -26.22 -38.64 -5.63
N GLN A 441 -25.79 -39.80 -5.19
CA GLN A 441 -26.59 -41.03 -5.20
C GLN A 441 -27.44 -41.15 -3.94
N SER A 442 -26.87 -40.84 -2.80
CA SER A 442 -27.54 -40.83 -1.49
C SER A 442 -26.83 -39.87 -0.51
N SER A 443 -27.55 -39.42 0.46
CA SER A 443 -26.98 -38.68 1.61
C SER A 443 -27.90 -38.81 2.84
N SER A 444 -27.29 -38.77 4.03
CA SER A 444 -28.02 -38.82 5.30
C SER A 444 -28.81 -37.53 5.56
N GLN A 445 -28.48 -36.44 4.90
CA GLN A 445 -29.21 -35.18 4.92
C GLN A 445 -29.14 -34.46 3.57
N LYS A 446 -30.09 -33.59 3.31
CA LYS A 446 -30.12 -32.82 2.05
C LYS A 446 -28.96 -31.83 1.99
N PRO A 447 -28.23 -31.73 0.85
CA PRO A 447 -27.26 -30.66 0.65
C PRO A 447 -27.90 -29.29 0.79
N ALA A 448 -27.23 -28.38 1.48
CA ALA A 448 -27.59 -26.96 1.53
C ALA A 448 -27.28 -26.28 0.20
N ARG A 449 -26.23 -26.74 -0.49
CA ARG A 449 -25.83 -26.27 -1.80
C ARG A 449 -25.22 -27.41 -2.63
N GLN A 450 -25.55 -27.45 -3.91
CA GLN A 450 -24.95 -28.37 -4.88
C GLN A 450 -24.66 -27.60 -6.17
N THR A 451 -23.41 -27.68 -6.64
CA THR A 451 -22.97 -27.18 -7.95
C THR A 451 -22.20 -28.28 -8.68
N PRO A 452 -21.80 -28.11 -9.95
CA PRO A 452 -21.03 -29.13 -10.67
C PRO A 452 -19.71 -29.53 -9.97
N ASP A 453 -19.19 -28.72 -9.08
CA ASP A 453 -17.88 -28.87 -8.41
C ASP A 453 -17.95 -28.92 -6.89
N LEU A 454 -19.14 -28.78 -6.29
CA LEU A 454 -19.30 -28.65 -4.83
C LEU A 454 -20.57 -29.33 -4.31
N LEU A 455 -20.42 -30.05 -3.20
CA LEU A 455 -21.49 -30.43 -2.28
C LEU A 455 -21.27 -29.73 -0.96
N GLU A 456 -22.23 -28.96 -0.47
CA GLU A 456 -22.17 -28.30 0.83
C GLU A 456 -23.32 -28.76 1.71
N PHE A 457 -22.99 -29.19 2.96
CA PHE A 457 -23.94 -29.64 3.94
C PHE A 457 -23.79 -28.85 5.25
N GLU A 458 -24.90 -28.53 5.88
CA GLU A 458 -24.93 -27.86 7.18
C GLU A 458 -25.24 -28.90 8.26
N VAL A 459 -24.23 -29.31 9.05
CA VAL A 459 -24.36 -30.38 10.03
C VAL A 459 -24.34 -29.81 11.44
N ALA A 460 -25.45 -29.96 12.17
CA ALA A 460 -25.53 -29.56 13.57
C ALA A 460 -24.79 -30.58 14.46
N VAL A 461 -23.85 -30.08 15.27
CA VAL A 461 -23.05 -30.89 16.21
C VAL A 461 -23.34 -30.42 17.63
N PRO A 462 -23.87 -31.30 18.50
CA PRO A 462 -24.21 -30.92 19.88
C PRO A 462 -22.96 -30.57 20.69
N PRO A 463 -23.13 -29.84 21.81
CA PRO A 463 -22.03 -29.59 22.74
C PRO A 463 -21.47 -30.92 23.28
N ASN A 464 -20.14 -30.97 23.46
CA ASN A 464 -19.42 -32.17 23.91
C ASN A 464 -19.83 -33.47 23.18
N GLY A 465 -20.12 -33.37 21.86
CA GLY A 465 -20.72 -34.44 21.10
C GLY A 465 -20.16 -34.62 19.70
N LYS A 466 -20.79 -35.53 18.98
CA LYS A 466 -20.44 -35.89 17.60
C LYS A 466 -21.67 -35.91 16.71
N ALA A 467 -21.45 -35.67 15.44
CA ALA A 467 -22.42 -35.87 14.36
C ALA A 467 -21.76 -36.55 13.17
N THR A 468 -22.52 -37.28 12.38
CA THR A 468 -22.04 -37.95 11.17
C THR A 468 -22.83 -37.51 9.97
N LEU A 469 -22.13 -37.33 8.87
CA LEU A 469 -22.68 -37.13 7.53
C LEU A 469 -22.24 -38.30 6.66
N ASP A 470 -23.20 -39.09 6.16
CA ASP A 470 -22.96 -40.14 5.17
C ASP A 470 -23.49 -39.68 3.81
N TYR A 471 -22.69 -39.87 2.77
CA TYR A 471 -23.16 -39.64 1.40
C TYR A 471 -22.46 -40.57 0.41
N ALA A 472 -23.07 -40.78 -0.75
CA ALA A 472 -22.48 -41.53 -1.85
C ALA A 472 -22.62 -40.75 -3.16
N VAL A 473 -21.55 -40.78 -3.94
CA VAL A 473 -21.47 -40.15 -5.27
C VAL A 473 -21.26 -41.20 -6.30
N ARG A 474 -22.00 -41.11 -7.44
CA ARG A 474 -21.77 -41.90 -8.61
C ARG A 474 -21.15 -41.02 -9.70
N TYR A 475 -20.10 -41.54 -10.34
CA TYR A 475 -19.42 -40.93 -11.47
C TYR A 475 -19.71 -41.75 -12.72
N THR A 476 -19.83 -41.08 -13.86
CA THR A 476 -20.04 -41.74 -15.15
C THR A 476 -19.04 -41.15 -16.16
N TRP A 477 -18.54 -42.02 -17.05
CA TRP A 477 -17.63 -41.59 -18.11
C TRP A 477 -17.96 -42.30 -19.42
N THR A 478 -17.31 -41.90 -20.49
CA THR A 478 -17.44 -42.56 -21.81
C THR A 478 -16.12 -43.22 -22.19
N PRO A 479 -16.12 -44.19 -23.13
CA PRO A 479 -14.85 -44.79 -23.62
C PRO A 479 -13.83 -43.80 -24.16
N LYS A 480 -14.27 -42.59 -24.55
CA LYS A 480 -13.36 -41.52 -25.03
C LYS A 480 -12.67 -40.77 -23.88
N ASP A 481 -13.14 -40.92 -22.66
CA ASP A 481 -12.58 -40.25 -21.48
C ASP A 481 -11.45 -41.10 -20.83
N GLU A 482 -11.31 -42.37 -21.17
CA GLU A 482 -10.22 -43.27 -20.76
C GLU A 482 -8.96 -43.04 -21.61
#